data_72a215a74c86da5bfc5655f249565fc9
#
_entry.id   72a215a74c86da5bfc5655f249565fc9
#
_cell.length_a   1.000
_cell.length_b   1.000
_cell.length_c   1.000
_cell.angle_alpha   90.00
_cell.angle_beta   90.00
_cell.angle_gamma   90.00
#
_symmetry.space_group_name_H-M   'P 1'
#
loop_
_entity.id
_entity.type
_entity.pdbx_description
1 polymer ?
#
loop_
_entity_poly.entity_id
_entity_poly.type
_entity_poly.pdbx_seq_one_letter_code
_entity_poly.pdbx_strand_id
1 'polypeptide(L)'
;MLGSAAAIASRSPILRAAVSQPAEPPVRFGVNFVPRKRWWYCWLDWDQQAIQDDLDGVAALGLDHVRIQLLWPFFQPGISTVSDRALANLHSLLDAADKAALDVEVTVLNGWMSGLCFIPPWVAPLASPWDIKVGNMFTSPAVIEAEKLLFRRITETIGTHRRFLGFDLGNELGVLQTPGSNPATPAEANAWATQMLVYCDQIAPGKFHVNGIDHVHWFNDVGFTRPNVATTGHASVVHSYIYFDGVLDRYKYSDPASLHLAEYEVELAYAYHTDLSRRVWVEETGVGTKEMPDSYRPVFMEHSVRNILSTGKACGITWWGSHDIDPAIKSFDPYEYSLGLLDLQNRPKPLGLKFAQLAAEYKRSRPAIPARTTALVIPDRGLSTKAWPPDWRFATPYMNLINQGVSPAIVLESRSKDAEYLKARGIANLVPCAC
;
A
#
# COMPACT_ATOMS: atom_id res chain seq x y z
N MET A 1 10.33 80.77 27.11
CA MET A 1 9.45 80.06 26.15
C MET A 1 10.30 79.06 25.41
N LEU A 2 10.30 77.81 25.83
CA LEU A 2 11.10 76.78 25.18
C LEU A 2 10.07 75.74 24.59
N GLY A 3 10.10 75.72 23.22
CA GLY A 3 9.25 74.79 22.47
C GLY A 3 9.88 73.41 22.40
N SER A 4 9.12 72.43 22.83
CA SER A 4 9.49 71.01 22.79
C SER A 4 9.06 70.40 21.45
N ALA A 5 10.05 69.95 20.66
CA ALA A 5 9.80 69.21 19.41
C ALA A 5 9.67 67.70 19.71
N ALA A 6 8.50 67.13 19.45
CA ALA A 6 8.27 65.67 19.52
C ALA A 6 8.80 64.97 18.26
N ALA A 7 9.72 64.03 18.43
CA ALA A 7 10.24 63.20 17.39
C ALA A 7 9.26 62.00 17.15
N ILE A 8 8.70 61.95 15.95
CA ILE A 8 7.89 60.77 15.48
C ILE A 8 8.86 59.72 14.97
N ALA A 9 8.99 58.62 15.73
CA ALA A 9 9.74 57.45 15.30
C ALA A 9 8.90 56.63 14.34
N SER A 10 9.28 56.59 13.06
CA SER A 10 8.70 55.70 12.04
C SER A 10 9.15 54.27 12.30
N ARG A 11 8.21 53.40 12.70
CA ARG A 11 8.44 51.94 12.75
C ARG A 11 8.33 51.36 11.35
N SER A 12 9.46 50.95 10.79
CA SER A 12 9.48 50.09 9.59
C SER A 12 8.82 48.75 9.85
N PRO A 13 7.96 48.23 8.96
CA PRO A 13 7.40 46.92 9.10
C PRO A 13 8.51 45.87 8.89
N ILE A 14 8.79 45.09 9.92
CA ILE A 14 9.63 43.88 9.81
C ILE A 14 8.88 42.91 8.91
N LEU A 15 9.33 42.77 7.65
CA LEU A 15 8.92 41.65 6.80
C LEU A 15 9.35 40.37 7.49
N ARG A 16 8.38 39.64 8.08
CA ARG A 16 8.58 38.26 8.47
C ARG A 16 8.80 37.46 7.17
N ALA A 17 10.04 37.04 6.96
CA ALA A 17 10.33 36.03 5.95
C ALA A 17 9.38 34.85 6.17
N ALA A 18 8.60 34.50 5.15
CA ALA A 18 7.82 33.30 5.15
C ALA A 18 8.79 32.13 5.34
N VAL A 19 8.71 31.46 6.48
CA VAL A 19 9.43 30.20 6.69
C VAL A 19 8.85 29.26 5.66
N SER A 20 9.62 28.97 4.61
CA SER A 20 9.25 27.95 3.63
C SER A 20 9.10 26.65 4.40
N GLN A 21 7.90 26.08 4.42
CA GLN A 21 7.71 24.72 4.92
C GLN A 21 8.70 23.81 4.17
N PRO A 22 9.34 22.85 4.86
CA PRO A 22 10.20 21.88 4.17
C PRO A 22 9.40 21.25 3.05
N ALA A 23 9.99 21.19 1.85
CA ALA A 23 9.33 20.64 0.69
C ALA A 23 8.91 19.18 1.03
N GLU A 24 7.63 18.87 0.87
CA GLU A 24 7.11 17.52 1.10
C GLU A 24 7.93 16.51 0.28
N PRO A 25 8.27 15.34 0.86
CA PRO A 25 8.99 14.33 0.13
C PRO A 25 8.22 13.93 -1.15
N PRO A 26 8.91 13.65 -2.25
CA PRO A 26 8.28 13.29 -3.51
C PRO A 26 7.51 11.97 -3.36
N VAL A 27 6.43 11.82 -4.12
CA VAL A 27 5.75 10.53 -4.28
C VAL A 27 6.70 9.58 -5.02
N ARG A 28 6.86 8.38 -4.48
CA ARG A 28 7.67 7.31 -5.08
C ARG A 28 6.83 6.52 -6.07
N PHE A 29 7.43 6.16 -7.20
CA PHE A 29 6.83 5.30 -8.19
C PHE A 29 7.56 3.96 -8.21
N GLY A 30 6.86 2.88 -8.01
CA GLY A 30 7.45 1.55 -7.97
C GLY A 30 6.55 0.48 -8.53
N VAL A 31 6.99 -0.74 -8.37
CA VAL A 31 6.26 -1.90 -8.87
C VAL A 31 6.42 -3.08 -7.93
N ASN A 32 5.36 -3.87 -7.78
CA ASN A 32 5.46 -5.17 -7.16
C ASN A 32 6.27 -6.07 -8.10
N PHE A 33 7.42 -6.54 -7.62
CA PHE A 33 8.34 -7.33 -8.42
C PHE A 33 7.81 -8.74 -8.61
N VAL A 34 7.49 -9.11 -9.83
CA VAL A 34 7.05 -10.45 -10.22
C VAL A 34 8.15 -11.04 -11.10
N PRO A 35 8.97 -11.99 -10.59
CA PRO A 35 10.03 -12.62 -11.38
C PRO A 35 9.47 -13.35 -12.61
N ARG A 36 9.93 -13.02 -13.83
CA ARG A 36 9.50 -13.65 -15.08
C ARG A 36 9.69 -15.16 -15.05
N LYS A 37 10.87 -15.56 -14.59
CA LYS A 37 11.24 -16.96 -14.49
C LYS A 37 10.70 -17.51 -13.20
N ARG A 38 9.67 -18.36 -13.29
CA ARG A 38 9.10 -19.12 -12.17
C ARG A 38 8.34 -18.31 -11.12
N TRP A 39 7.99 -17.06 -11.36
CA TRP A 39 7.23 -16.28 -10.40
C TRP A 39 7.92 -16.31 -9.00
N TRP A 40 7.22 -16.24 -7.89
CA TRP A 40 7.82 -16.30 -6.55
C TRP A 40 8.39 -17.67 -6.16
N TYR A 41 8.17 -18.73 -6.98
CA TYR A 41 8.89 -19.99 -6.82
C TYR A 41 10.38 -19.88 -7.15
N CYS A 42 10.85 -18.73 -7.63
CA CYS A 42 12.26 -18.41 -7.81
C CYS A 42 13.08 -18.60 -6.52
N TRP A 43 12.46 -18.45 -5.34
CA TRP A 43 13.13 -18.70 -4.06
C TRP A 43 13.59 -20.15 -3.87
N LEU A 44 12.93 -21.10 -4.54
CA LEU A 44 13.30 -22.52 -4.51
C LEU A 44 14.32 -22.89 -5.61
N ASP A 45 14.33 -22.13 -6.69
CA ASP A 45 15.21 -22.35 -7.84
C ASP A 45 15.81 -21.02 -8.30
N TRP A 46 16.81 -20.58 -7.56
CA TRP A 46 17.42 -19.26 -7.71
C TRP A 46 18.26 -19.13 -8.97
N ASP A 47 17.98 -18.10 -9.76
CA ASP A 47 18.72 -17.70 -10.94
C ASP A 47 19.09 -16.21 -10.82
N GLN A 48 20.30 -15.94 -10.34
CA GLN A 48 20.80 -14.59 -10.11
C GLN A 48 20.78 -13.71 -11.36
N GLN A 49 21.11 -14.28 -12.53
CA GLN A 49 21.12 -13.51 -13.77
C GLN A 49 19.71 -13.14 -14.22
N ALA A 50 18.77 -14.06 -14.12
CA ALA A 50 17.36 -13.78 -14.44
C ALA A 50 16.78 -12.69 -13.53
N ILE A 51 17.10 -12.69 -12.23
CA ILE A 51 16.69 -11.64 -11.29
C ILE A 51 17.32 -10.30 -11.66
N GLN A 52 18.62 -10.26 -12.01
CA GLN A 52 19.28 -9.03 -12.45
C GLN A 52 18.63 -8.48 -13.72
N ASP A 53 18.42 -9.32 -14.72
CA ASP A 53 17.80 -8.91 -16.00
C ASP A 53 16.39 -8.32 -15.78
N ASP A 54 15.60 -8.93 -14.88
CA ASP A 54 14.26 -8.47 -14.54
C ASP A 54 14.30 -7.10 -13.82
N LEU A 55 15.20 -6.91 -12.86
CA LEU A 55 15.37 -5.63 -12.17
C LEU A 55 15.92 -4.54 -13.09
N ASP A 56 16.80 -4.87 -14.03
CA ASP A 56 17.30 -3.94 -15.05
C ASP A 56 16.16 -3.47 -15.96
N GLY A 57 15.23 -4.38 -16.33
CA GLY A 57 14.02 -4.02 -17.07
C GLY A 57 13.11 -3.04 -16.31
N VAL A 58 12.93 -3.27 -15.00
CA VAL A 58 12.18 -2.35 -14.14
C VAL A 58 12.89 -1.00 -14.01
N ALA A 59 14.20 -0.99 -13.82
CA ALA A 59 15.00 0.22 -13.74
C ALA A 59 14.94 1.06 -15.01
N ALA A 60 14.89 0.42 -16.18
CA ALA A 60 14.74 1.09 -17.46
C ALA A 60 13.43 1.89 -17.60
N LEU A 61 12.40 1.57 -16.81
CA LEU A 61 11.18 2.36 -16.70
C LEU A 61 11.35 3.63 -15.83
N GLY A 62 12.52 3.84 -15.20
CA GLY A 62 12.80 4.99 -14.35
C GLY A 62 12.06 5.00 -13.01
N LEU A 63 11.73 3.81 -12.49
CA LEU A 63 11.04 3.64 -11.20
C LEU A 63 12.01 3.78 -10.01
N ASP A 64 11.46 3.99 -8.82
CA ASP A 64 12.22 4.28 -7.60
C ASP A 64 12.44 3.06 -6.71
N HIS A 65 11.51 2.09 -6.75
CA HIS A 65 11.51 0.94 -5.86
C HIS A 65 10.80 -0.27 -6.44
N VAL A 66 11.08 -1.40 -5.83
CA VAL A 66 10.31 -2.63 -5.97
C VAL A 66 9.82 -3.09 -4.60
N ARG A 67 8.61 -3.65 -4.54
CA ARG A 67 8.12 -4.43 -3.40
C ARG A 67 8.27 -5.91 -3.74
N ILE A 68 8.94 -6.67 -2.88
CA ILE A 68 9.22 -8.08 -3.08
C ILE A 68 8.47 -8.95 -2.08
N GLN A 69 8.12 -10.17 -2.47
CA GLN A 69 7.30 -11.07 -1.69
C GLN A 69 8.12 -12.27 -1.19
N LEU A 70 8.24 -12.41 0.12
CA LEU A 70 8.87 -13.58 0.74
C LEU A 70 7.78 -14.63 1.02
N LEU A 71 7.65 -15.66 0.20
CA LEU A 71 6.69 -16.73 0.49
C LEU A 71 7.10 -17.41 1.82
N TRP A 72 6.32 -17.17 2.86
CA TRP A 72 6.68 -17.45 4.25
C TRP A 72 7.27 -18.84 4.51
N PRO A 73 6.65 -19.98 4.05
CA PRO A 73 7.20 -21.31 4.34
C PRO A 73 8.56 -21.58 3.68
N PHE A 74 8.95 -20.81 2.65
CA PHE A 74 10.26 -20.98 2.00
C PHE A 74 11.38 -20.31 2.79
N PHE A 75 11.05 -19.26 3.53
CA PHE A 75 11.97 -18.58 4.42
C PHE A 75 11.98 -19.16 5.83
N GLN A 76 10.84 -19.65 6.32
CA GLN A 76 10.69 -20.21 7.66
C GLN A 76 9.96 -21.56 7.62
N PRO A 77 10.63 -22.65 7.20
CA PRO A 77 10.03 -23.98 7.11
C PRO A 77 9.65 -24.60 8.45
N GLY A 78 10.20 -24.12 9.56
CA GLY A 78 9.90 -24.57 10.91
C GLY A 78 9.83 -23.44 11.90
N ILE A 79 9.14 -23.62 13.03
CA ILE A 79 8.91 -22.57 14.04
C ILE A 79 10.20 -21.92 14.56
N SER A 80 11.29 -22.70 14.64
CA SER A 80 12.61 -22.24 15.07
C SER A 80 13.67 -22.27 13.96
N THR A 81 13.24 -22.51 12.70
CA THR A 81 14.16 -22.72 11.58
C THR A 81 13.92 -21.70 10.50
N VAL A 82 14.91 -20.83 10.27
CA VAL A 82 14.93 -19.89 9.13
C VAL A 82 15.97 -20.39 8.13
N SER A 83 15.64 -20.35 6.84
CA SER A 83 16.48 -20.85 5.75
C SER A 83 17.63 -19.89 5.43
N ASP A 84 18.85 -20.29 5.75
CA ASP A 84 20.06 -19.53 5.41
C ASP A 84 20.21 -19.35 3.88
N ARG A 85 19.80 -20.36 3.09
CA ARG A 85 19.80 -20.29 1.65
C ARG A 85 18.84 -19.21 1.14
N ALA A 86 17.62 -19.14 1.69
CA ALA A 86 16.65 -18.12 1.29
C ALA A 86 17.13 -16.72 1.69
N LEU A 87 17.75 -16.57 2.84
CA LEU A 87 18.35 -15.31 3.29
C LEU A 87 19.52 -14.88 2.37
N ALA A 88 20.39 -15.81 1.95
CA ALA A 88 21.46 -15.52 1.01
C ALA A 88 20.91 -15.08 -0.37
N ASN A 89 19.85 -15.72 -0.85
CA ASN A 89 19.16 -15.30 -2.08
C ASN A 89 18.55 -13.91 -1.95
N LEU A 90 17.96 -13.59 -0.79
CA LEU A 90 17.43 -12.26 -0.50
C LEU A 90 18.54 -11.18 -0.52
N HIS A 91 19.68 -11.45 0.10
CA HIS A 91 20.83 -10.54 0.01
C HIS A 91 21.28 -10.34 -1.43
N SER A 92 21.38 -11.42 -2.21
CA SER A 92 21.74 -11.36 -3.63
C SER A 92 20.73 -10.58 -4.47
N LEU A 93 19.44 -10.61 -4.11
CA LEU A 93 18.42 -9.78 -4.76
C LEU A 93 18.67 -8.29 -4.46
N LEU A 94 18.98 -7.94 -3.22
CA LEU A 94 19.30 -6.55 -2.86
C LEU A 94 20.55 -6.04 -3.57
N ASP A 95 21.58 -6.90 -3.73
CA ASP A 95 22.77 -6.56 -4.53
C ASP A 95 22.42 -6.29 -6.00
N ALA A 96 21.49 -7.08 -6.57
CA ALA A 96 20.99 -6.85 -7.92
C ALA A 96 20.18 -5.54 -8.00
N ALA A 97 19.32 -5.28 -7.05
CA ALA A 97 18.56 -4.04 -6.95
C ALA A 97 19.48 -2.81 -6.78
N ASP A 98 20.61 -2.99 -6.09
CA ASP A 98 21.61 -1.94 -5.94
C ASP A 98 22.28 -1.56 -7.27
N LYS A 99 22.62 -2.53 -8.10
CA LYS A 99 23.12 -2.30 -9.46
C LYS A 99 22.08 -1.60 -10.32
N ALA A 100 20.81 -1.95 -10.16
CA ALA A 100 19.67 -1.35 -10.85
C ALA A 100 19.22 0.00 -10.24
N ALA A 101 19.83 0.46 -9.13
CA ALA A 101 19.48 1.67 -8.40
C ALA A 101 18.03 1.69 -7.85
N LEU A 102 17.43 0.53 -7.57
CA LEU A 102 16.09 0.37 -7.02
C LEU A 102 16.13 0.13 -5.51
N ASP A 103 15.29 0.82 -4.75
CA ASP A 103 15.08 0.48 -3.34
C ASP A 103 14.12 -0.72 -3.22
N VAL A 104 14.24 -1.47 -2.13
CA VAL A 104 13.50 -2.73 -1.94
C VAL A 104 12.67 -2.67 -0.67
N GLU A 105 11.35 -2.72 -0.82
CA GLU A 105 10.40 -3.00 0.25
C GLU A 105 10.20 -4.50 0.35
N VAL A 106 10.26 -5.04 1.57
CA VAL A 106 10.27 -6.48 1.80
C VAL A 106 9.02 -6.92 2.54
N THR A 107 8.12 -7.59 1.84
CA THR A 107 6.91 -8.24 2.40
C THR A 107 7.30 -9.58 3.01
N VAL A 108 7.16 -9.74 4.34
CA VAL A 108 7.77 -10.84 5.09
C VAL A 108 6.83 -12.02 5.31
N LEU A 109 5.69 -11.80 6.01
CA LEU A 109 4.75 -12.86 6.36
C LEU A 109 3.74 -13.08 5.22
N ASN A 110 4.24 -13.43 4.04
CA ASN A 110 3.39 -13.64 2.89
C ASN A 110 2.74 -15.03 2.93
N GLY A 111 1.58 -15.09 3.55
CA GLY A 111 0.74 -16.29 3.64
C GLY A 111 -0.35 -16.35 2.58
N TRP A 112 -0.59 -15.27 1.85
CA TRP A 112 -1.57 -15.18 0.76
C TRP A 112 -0.98 -14.40 -0.41
N MET A 113 -1.02 -14.97 -1.62
CA MET A 113 -0.51 -14.35 -2.83
C MET A 113 -1.25 -14.83 -4.06
N SER A 114 -1.82 -13.90 -4.83
CA SER A 114 -2.47 -14.20 -6.13
C SER A 114 -3.48 -15.36 -6.06
N GLY A 115 -4.25 -15.44 -4.98
CA GLY A 115 -5.23 -16.52 -4.76
C GLY A 115 -4.65 -17.83 -4.19
N LEU A 116 -3.35 -17.89 -3.92
CA LEU A 116 -2.68 -19.06 -3.37
C LEU A 116 -2.29 -18.88 -1.91
N CYS A 117 -2.40 -19.95 -1.11
CA CYS A 117 -2.09 -19.93 0.32
C CYS A 117 -0.68 -20.47 0.58
N PHE A 118 0.13 -19.69 1.30
CA PHE A 118 1.51 -20.00 1.68
C PHE A 118 1.72 -19.92 3.20
N ILE A 119 0.75 -20.40 3.97
CA ILE A 119 0.88 -20.46 5.43
C ILE A 119 1.77 -21.67 5.79
N PRO A 120 2.83 -21.48 6.62
CA PRO A 120 3.64 -22.60 7.09
C PRO A 120 2.81 -23.64 7.85
N PRO A 121 3.09 -24.94 7.71
CA PRO A 121 2.30 -25.99 8.37
C PRO A 121 2.24 -25.90 9.90
N TRP A 122 3.22 -25.25 10.51
CA TRP A 122 3.30 -25.04 11.95
C TRP A 122 2.49 -23.81 12.44
N VAL A 123 1.91 -23.03 11.52
CA VAL A 123 1.01 -21.87 11.79
C VAL A 123 -0.44 -22.26 11.52
N ALA A 124 -0.70 -22.96 10.43
CA ALA A 124 -2.07 -23.25 10.02
C ALA A 124 -2.77 -24.19 11.03
N PRO A 125 -3.96 -23.84 11.54
CA PRO A 125 -4.79 -24.76 12.31
C PRO A 125 -5.34 -25.82 11.35
N LEU A 126 -4.55 -26.82 11.03
CA LEU A 126 -5.05 -28.00 10.36
C LEU A 126 -5.96 -28.72 11.34
N ALA A 127 -7.20 -28.96 10.96
CA ALA A 127 -8.06 -29.92 11.65
C ALA A 127 -7.38 -31.28 11.51
N SER A 128 -6.47 -31.58 12.43
CA SER A 128 -5.74 -32.83 12.44
C SER A 128 -6.43 -33.81 13.38
N PRO A 129 -6.73 -35.01 12.92
CA PRO A 129 -7.22 -36.08 13.82
C PRO A 129 -6.16 -36.49 14.86
N TRP A 130 -4.93 -35.97 14.74
CA TRP A 130 -3.79 -36.36 15.59
C TRP A 130 -3.43 -35.30 16.63
N ASP A 131 -4.31 -34.34 16.92
CA ASP A 131 -4.08 -33.25 17.89
C ASP A 131 -2.76 -32.49 17.68
N ILE A 132 -2.41 -32.24 16.42
CA ILE A 132 -1.26 -31.41 16.08
C ILE A 132 -1.60 -30.00 16.52
N LYS A 133 -0.92 -29.51 17.56
CA LYS A 133 -1.05 -28.16 18.07
C LYS A 133 -0.33 -27.20 17.13
N VAL A 134 -1.08 -26.49 16.33
CA VAL A 134 -0.62 -25.38 15.52
C VAL A 134 -1.07 -24.08 16.17
N GLY A 135 -0.21 -23.08 16.14
CA GLY A 135 -0.49 -21.80 16.73
C GLY A 135 -1.13 -20.83 15.73
N ASN A 136 -2.05 -20.00 16.22
CA ASN A 136 -2.57 -18.87 15.48
C ASN A 136 -1.52 -17.77 15.38
N MET A 137 -1.31 -17.21 14.17
CA MET A 137 -0.28 -16.19 13.92
C MET A 137 -0.51 -14.90 14.71
N PHE A 138 -1.76 -14.53 14.96
CA PHE A 138 -2.09 -13.26 15.63
C PHE A 138 -2.16 -13.36 17.15
N THR A 139 -2.30 -14.57 17.71
CA THR A 139 -2.62 -14.74 19.14
C THR A 139 -1.72 -15.73 19.89
N SER A 140 -1.02 -16.62 19.18
CA SER A 140 -0.12 -17.59 19.83
C SER A 140 1.23 -16.96 20.16
N PRO A 141 1.63 -16.85 21.44
CA PRO A 141 2.93 -16.28 21.81
C PRO A 141 4.12 -17.01 21.14
N ALA A 142 4.05 -18.32 20.98
CA ALA A 142 5.11 -19.10 20.35
C ALA A 142 5.26 -18.77 18.86
N VAL A 143 4.14 -18.53 18.15
CA VAL A 143 4.14 -18.17 16.75
C VAL A 143 4.66 -16.72 16.58
N ILE A 144 4.18 -15.81 17.41
CA ILE A 144 4.65 -14.41 17.38
C ILE A 144 6.16 -14.30 17.64
N GLU A 145 6.70 -15.09 18.54
CA GLU A 145 8.17 -15.12 18.76
C GLU A 145 8.90 -15.76 17.57
N ALA A 146 8.29 -16.73 16.89
CA ALA A 146 8.84 -17.29 15.65
C ALA A 146 8.81 -16.28 14.49
N GLU A 147 7.73 -15.49 14.36
CA GLU A 147 7.66 -14.39 13.41
C GLU A 147 8.78 -13.36 13.67
N LYS A 148 8.93 -12.93 14.91
CA LYS A 148 10.03 -12.03 15.32
C LYS A 148 11.42 -12.62 15.01
N LEU A 149 11.60 -13.93 15.17
CA LEU A 149 12.82 -14.60 14.75
C LEU A 149 13.09 -14.41 13.27
N LEU A 150 12.07 -14.56 12.40
CA LEU A 150 12.23 -14.35 10.96
C LEU A 150 12.63 -12.90 10.65
N PHE A 151 11.93 -11.90 11.18
CA PHE A 151 12.27 -10.48 10.98
C PHE A 151 13.69 -10.16 11.44
N ARG A 152 14.11 -10.67 12.61
CA ARG A 152 15.46 -10.49 13.10
C ARG A 152 16.51 -11.10 12.16
N ARG A 153 16.32 -12.34 11.71
CA ARG A 153 17.23 -13.01 10.78
C ARG A 153 17.35 -12.28 9.44
N ILE A 154 16.24 -11.74 8.94
CA ILE A 154 16.25 -10.89 7.75
C ILE A 154 17.04 -9.61 8.04
N THR A 155 16.81 -8.95 9.18
CA THR A 155 17.54 -7.73 9.55
C THR A 155 19.03 -7.98 9.70
N GLU A 156 19.45 -9.09 10.31
CA GLU A 156 20.86 -9.49 10.42
C GLU A 156 21.50 -9.66 9.03
N THR A 157 20.71 -10.05 8.02
CA THR A 157 21.20 -10.29 6.66
C THR A 157 21.23 -9.02 5.81
N ILE A 158 20.17 -8.20 5.84
CA ILE A 158 20.02 -7.07 4.92
C ILE A 158 19.76 -5.71 5.60
N GLY A 159 19.65 -5.65 6.92
CA GLY A 159 19.22 -4.44 7.65
C GLY A 159 20.10 -3.21 7.40
N THR A 160 21.40 -3.41 7.16
CA THR A 160 22.36 -2.34 6.81
C THR A 160 22.48 -2.09 5.30
N HIS A 161 21.83 -2.90 4.48
CA HIS A 161 21.92 -2.74 3.04
C HIS A 161 21.27 -1.41 2.60
N ARG A 162 21.97 -0.63 1.76
CA ARG A 162 21.52 0.72 1.38
C ARG A 162 20.21 0.74 0.60
N ARG A 163 19.86 -0.36 -0.08
CA ARG A 163 18.62 -0.50 -0.85
C ARG A 163 17.47 -1.05 -0.04
N PHE A 164 17.70 -1.50 1.18
CA PHE A 164 16.61 -1.93 2.05
C PHE A 164 15.79 -0.71 2.49
N LEU A 165 14.59 -0.57 1.92
CA LEU A 165 13.65 0.51 2.22
C LEU A 165 12.98 0.28 3.58
N GLY A 166 12.43 -0.91 3.79
CA GLY A 166 11.72 -1.29 5.02
C GLY A 166 10.97 -2.59 4.87
N PHE A 167 10.26 -2.92 5.95
CA PHE A 167 9.39 -4.09 5.99
C PHE A 167 7.93 -3.71 5.72
N ASP A 168 7.28 -4.50 4.91
CA ASP A 168 5.88 -4.76 4.96
C ASP A 168 5.64 -6.04 5.78
N LEU A 169 4.74 -6.00 6.79
CA LEU A 169 4.54 -7.15 7.69
C LEU A 169 4.14 -8.41 6.94
N GLY A 170 3.30 -8.29 5.93
CA GLY A 170 2.87 -9.41 5.11
C GLY A 170 1.78 -9.04 4.12
N ASN A 171 1.63 -9.81 3.07
CA ASN A 171 0.68 -9.52 2.00
C ASN A 171 -0.77 -9.83 2.43
N GLU A 172 -1.62 -8.82 2.41
CA GLU A 172 -3.08 -8.93 2.60
C GLU A 172 -3.46 -9.77 3.83
N LEU A 173 -2.86 -9.44 4.96
CA LEU A 173 -2.99 -10.20 6.21
C LEU A 173 -4.43 -10.37 6.69
N GLY A 174 -5.35 -9.50 6.28
CA GLY A 174 -6.76 -9.62 6.56
C GLY A 174 -7.38 -10.90 6.02
N VAL A 175 -6.94 -11.37 4.87
CA VAL A 175 -7.39 -12.63 4.27
C VAL A 175 -7.07 -13.82 5.17
N LEU A 176 -5.97 -13.77 5.92
CA LEU A 176 -5.55 -14.84 6.83
C LEU A 176 -6.38 -14.95 8.11
N GLN A 177 -7.23 -13.95 8.40
CA GLN A 177 -8.14 -13.93 9.55
C GLN A 177 -9.47 -14.65 9.31
N THR A 178 -9.70 -15.20 8.13
CA THR A 178 -10.95 -15.87 7.81
C THR A 178 -11.23 -17.04 8.74
N PRO A 179 -12.52 -17.36 9.04
CA PRO A 179 -12.88 -18.53 9.85
C PRO A 179 -12.24 -19.81 9.31
N GLY A 180 -11.58 -20.55 10.18
CA GLY A 180 -10.86 -21.80 9.84
C GLY A 180 -9.39 -21.61 9.50
N SER A 181 -8.89 -20.36 9.38
CA SER A 181 -7.47 -20.06 9.19
C SER A 181 -6.85 -19.56 10.50
N ASN A 182 -6.74 -18.24 10.69
CA ASN A 182 -6.17 -17.63 11.90
C ASN A 182 -7.18 -16.63 12.52
N PRO A 183 -8.29 -17.08 13.11
CA PRO A 183 -9.30 -16.17 13.63
C PRO A 183 -8.72 -15.31 14.75
N ALA A 184 -8.98 -14.02 14.67
CA ALA A 184 -8.62 -13.06 15.70
C ALA A 184 -9.72 -12.01 15.83
N THR A 185 -9.94 -11.54 17.05
CA THR A 185 -10.78 -10.37 17.30
C THR A 185 -10.07 -9.12 16.76
N PRO A 186 -10.81 -8.05 16.45
CA PRO A 186 -10.18 -6.78 16.07
C PRO A 186 -9.14 -6.28 17.07
N ALA A 187 -9.37 -6.50 18.38
CA ALA A 187 -8.42 -6.11 19.41
C ALA A 187 -7.10 -6.90 19.35
N GLU A 188 -7.19 -8.22 19.16
CA GLU A 188 -6.02 -9.10 19.02
C GLU A 188 -5.24 -8.79 17.76
N ALA A 189 -5.92 -8.65 16.60
CA ALA A 189 -5.30 -8.30 15.34
C ALA A 189 -4.57 -6.95 15.41
N ASN A 190 -5.23 -5.93 15.99
CA ASN A 190 -4.65 -4.61 16.18
C ASN A 190 -3.44 -4.63 17.14
N ALA A 191 -3.53 -5.41 18.22
CA ALA A 191 -2.42 -5.56 19.17
C ALA A 191 -1.20 -6.24 18.50
N TRP A 192 -1.46 -7.28 17.70
CA TRP A 192 -0.43 -7.97 16.94
C TRP A 192 0.27 -7.04 15.94
N ALA A 193 -0.49 -6.33 15.09
CA ALA A 193 0.09 -5.42 14.09
C ALA A 193 0.93 -4.32 14.74
N THR A 194 0.43 -3.72 15.83
CA THR A 194 1.14 -2.69 16.58
C THR A 194 2.44 -3.25 17.17
N GLN A 195 2.38 -4.43 17.82
CA GLN A 195 3.55 -5.08 18.41
C GLN A 195 4.62 -5.41 17.36
N MET A 196 4.21 -5.94 16.21
CA MET A 196 5.15 -6.33 15.14
C MET A 196 5.81 -5.10 14.51
N LEU A 197 5.07 -4.02 14.26
CA LEU A 197 5.64 -2.78 13.72
C LEU A 197 6.60 -2.11 14.69
N VAL A 198 6.24 -2.05 15.99
CA VAL A 198 7.18 -1.57 17.04
C VAL A 198 8.44 -2.42 17.07
N TYR A 199 8.30 -3.74 16.91
CA TYR A 199 9.48 -4.61 16.84
C TYR A 199 10.33 -4.34 15.59
N CYS A 200 9.73 -4.10 14.43
CA CYS A 200 10.46 -3.71 13.21
C CYS A 200 11.25 -2.41 13.42
N ASP A 201 10.65 -1.41 14.05
CA ASP A 201 11.33 -0.15 14.38
C ASP A 201 12.54 -0.35 15.33
N GLN A 202 12.44 -1.30 16.25
CA GLN A 202 13.53 -1.63 17.18
C GLN A 202 14.72 -2.31 16.49
N ILE A 203 14.45 -3.23 15.58
CA ILE A 203 15.52 -4.03 14.95
C ILE A 203 16.08 -3.39 13.67
N ALA A 204 15.29 -2.56 12.98
CA ALA A 204 15.68 -1.86 11.76
C ALA A 204 15.28 -0.37 11.83
N PRO A 205 15.87 0.41 12.76
CA PRO A 205 15.50 1.80 12.98
C PRO A 205 15.77 2.67 11.75
N GLY A 206 14.88 3.64 11.51
CA GLY A 206 15.00 4.58 10.40
C GLY A 206 14.63 4.01 9.04
N LYS A 207 14.15 2.76 8.98
CA LYS A 207 13.57 2.16 7.78
C LYS A 207 12.06 2.41 7.73
N PHE A 208 11.48 2.29 6.54
CA PHE A 208 10.06 2.53 6.31
C PHE A 208 9.28 1.21 6.49
N HIS A 209 8.50 1.11 7.58
CA HIS A 209 7.74 -0.10 7.90
C HIS A 209 6.24 0.13 7.77
N VAL A 210 5.52 -0.79 7.13
CA VAL A 210 4.09 -0.75 6.89
C VAL A 210 3.42 -2.07 7.24
N ASN A 211 2.09 -2.10 7.20
CA ASN A 211 1.31 -3.24 7.68
C ASN A 211 0.82 -4.21 6.60
N GLY A 212 0.84 -3.82 5.30
CA GLY A 212 0.43 -4.68 4.18
C GLY A 212 -0.99 -5.23 4.24
N ILE A 213 -1.92 -4.49 4.82
CA ILE A 213 -3.30 -4.94 5.02
C ILE A 213 -4.14 -4.62 3.80
N ASP A 214 -4.97 -5.57 3.39
CA ASP A 214 -5.74 -5.58 2.15
C ASP A 214 -6.86 -4.52 2.05
N HIS A 215 -7.51 -4.48 0.87
CA HIS A 215 -8.59 -3.56 0.51
C HIS A 215 -9.88 -3.76 1.32
N VAL A 216 -10.19 -4.98 1.77
CA VAL A 216 -11.46 -5.31 2.44
C VAL A 216 -11.73 -4.41 3.64
N HIS A 217 -10.68 -4.03 4.39
CA HIS A 217 -10.78 -3.19 5.58
C HIS A 217 -11.19 -1.75 5.28
N TRP A 218 -11.03 -1.28 4.05
CA TRP A 218 -11.50 0.06 3.67
C TRP A 218 -13.00 0.10 3.36
N PHE A 219 -13.62 -1.06 3.15
CA PHE A 219 -15.06 -1.18 2.92
C PHE A 219 -15.81 -1.74 4.14
N ASN A 220 -15.23 -2.73 4.83
CA ASN A 220 -15.89 -3.50 5.89
C ASN A 220 -15.08 -3.47 7.18
N ASP A 221 -15.76 -3.53 8.35
CA ASP A 221 -15.11 -3.69 9.64
C ASP A 221 -14.91 -5.19 9.96
N VAL A 222 -13.85 -5.78 9.47
CA VAL A 222 -13.52 -7.19 9.71
C VAL A 222 -12.06 -7.33 10.11
N GLY A 223 -11.79 -8.16 11.09
CA GLY A 223 -10.43 -8.46 11.56
C GLY A 223 -9.70 -7.21 12.04
N PHE A 224 -8.82 -6.64 11.22
CA PHE A 224 -8.21 -5.35 11.48
C PHE A 224 -9.25 -4.22 11.36
N THR A 225 -9.14 -3.18 12.15
CA THR A 225 -10.04 -2.02 12.08
C THR A 225 -9.43 -0.89 11.26
N ARG A 226 -10.27 -0.09 10.59
CA ARG A 226 -9.83 1.08 9.83
C ARG A 226 -8.92 2.02 10.63
N PRO A 227 -9.25 2.40 11.89
CA PRO A 227 -8.36 3.23 12.70
C PRO A 227 -6.97 2.62 12.88
N ASN A 228 -6.88 1.31 13.11
CA ASN A 228 -5.59 0.64 13.28
C ASN A 228 -4.81 0.61 11.96
N VAL A 229 -5.43 0.16 10.87
CA VAL A 229 -4.80 0.11 9.54
C VAL A 229 -4.31 1.48 9.09
N ALA A 230 -5.09 2.52 9.36
CA ALA A 230 -4.75 3.89 9.01
C ALA A 230 -3.64 4.51 9.86
N THR A 231 -3.41 4.03 11.08
CA THR A 231 -2.51 4.71 12.03
C THR A 231 -1.28 3.91 12.42
N THR A 232 -1.19 2.63 12.06
CA THR A 232 0.00 1.80 12.32
C THR A 232 1.03 1.90 11.19
N GLY A 233 2.30 1.68 11.51
CA GLY A 233 3.42 1.82 10.58
C GLY A 233 3.69 3.27 10.17
N HIS A 234 4.55 3.48 9.18
CA HIS A 234 4.99 4.81 8.74
C HIS A 234 4.04 5.47 7.74
N ALA A 235 3.18 4.69 7.09
CA ALA A 235 2.10 5.17 6.21
C ALA A 235 0.87 4.28 6.37
N SER A 236 -0.30 4.77 5.96
CA SER A 236 -1.45 3.90 5.70
C SER A 236 -1.24 3.20 4.37
N VAL A 237 -1.58 1.93 4.29
CA VAL A 237 -1.47 1.13 3.07
C VAL A 237 -2.84 0.99 2.41
N VAL A 238 -2.86 1.05 1.08
CA VAL A 238 -4.04 0.83 0.24
C VAL A 238 -3.69 -0.15 -0.88
N HIS A 239 -4.47 -1.21 -1.02
CA HIS A 239 -4.53 -2.07 -2.19
C HIS A 239 -5.84 -1.78 -2.93
N SER A 240 -5.80 -1.37 -4.19
CA SER A 240 -6.95 -0.85 -4.92
C SER A 240 -7.13 -1.54 -6.26
N TYR A 241 -8.21 -2.33 -6.38
CA TYR A 241 -8.50 -3.11 -7.57
C TYR A 241 -9.96 -3.04 -7.96
N ILE A 242 -10.28 -2.47 -9.10
CA ILE A 242 -11.68 -2.36 -9.57
C ILE A 242 -12.37 -3.73 -9.75
N TYR A 243 -11.58 -4.80 -9.94
CA TYR A 243 -12.08 -6.16 -10.04
C TYR A 243 -12.47 -6.73 -8.67
N PHE A 244 -11.56 -6.71 -7.71
CA PHE A 244 -11.77 -7.31 -6.39
C PHE A 244 -12.67 -6.47 -5.48
N ASP A 245 -12.66 -5.14 -5.65
CA ASP A 245 -13.50 -4.23 -4.85
C ASP A 245 -14.95 -4.14 -5.33
N GLY A 246 -15.35 -4.97 -6.30
CA GLY A 246 -16.72 -5.06 -6.77
C GLY A 246 -17.20 -3.81 -7.53
N VAL A 247 -16.26 -3.01 -8.07
CA VAL A 247 -16.58 -1.84 -8.90
C VAL A 247 -17.29 -2.27 -10.17
N LEU A 248 -16.76 -3.31 -10.82
CA LEU A 248 -17.25 -3.81 -12.11
C LEU A 248 -18.62 -4.49 -12.02
N ASP A 249 -19.09 -4.82 -10.82
CA ASP A 249 -20.45 -5.29 -10.57
C ASP A 249 -21.49 -4.14 -10.67
N ARG A 250 -21.03 -2.88 -10.62
CA ARG A 250 -21.87 -1.68 -10.52
C ARG A 250 -21.62 -0.67 -11.64
N TYR A 251 -20.39 -0.60 -12.10
CA TYR A 251 -19.91 0.42 -13.05
C TYR A 251 -19.09 -0.22 -14.17
N LYS A 252 -18.98 0.47 -15.30
CA LYS A 252 -18.04 0.07 -16.35
C LYS A 252 -16.62 0.49 -15.98
N TYR A 253 -15.63 -0.18 -16.53
CA TYR A 253 -14.23 0.17 -16.32
C TYR A 253 -13.89 1.61 -16.72
N SER A 254 -14.67 2.23 -17.63
CA SER A 254 -14.48 3.62 -18.10
C SER A 254 -15.28 4.65 -17.31
N ASP A 255 -16.12 4.23 -16.38
CA ASP A 255 -16.94 5.16 -15.59
C ASP A 255 -16.07 5.88 -14.54
N PRO A 256 -16.46 7.10 -14.12
CA PRO A 256 -15.72 7.84 -13.10
C PRO A 256 -15.45 7.02 -11.83
N ALA A 257 -16.42 6.22 -11.36
CA ALA A 257 -16.23 5.38 -10.18
C ALA A 257 -15.03 4.45 -10.29
N SER A 258 -14.82 3.81 -11.45
CA SER A 258 -13.66 2.94 -11.67
C SER A 258 -12.33 3.72 -11.70
N LEU A 259 -12.34 4.92 -12.27
CA LEU A 259 -11.15 5.77 -12.41
C LEU A 259 -10.76 6.46 -11.10
N HIS A 260 -11.68 6.60 -10.14
CA HIS A 260 -11.51 7.29 -8.87
C HIS A 260 -11.48 6.36 -7.65
N LEU A 261 -11.46 5.02 -7.84
CA LEU A 261 -11.46 4.08 -6.71
C LEU A 261 -10.28 4.31 -5.77
N ALA A 262 -9.07 4.27 -6.30
CA ALA A 262 -7.86 4.46 -5.48
C ALA A 262 -7.81 5.85 -4.82
N GLU A 263 -8.33 6.89 -5.47
CA GLU A 263 -8.50 8.22 -4.88
C GLU A 263 -9.44 8.17 -3.67
N TYR A 264 -10.59 7.49 -3.79
CA TYR A 264 -11.54 7.31 -2.70
C TYR A 264 -10.88 6.63 -1.50
N GLU A 265 -10.13 5.57 -1.71
CA GLU A 265 -9.46 4.82 -0.64
C GLU A 265 -8.35 5.64 0.02
N VAL A 266 -7.59 6.43 -0.75
CA VAL A 266 -6.61 7.37 -0.21
C VAL A 266 -7.30 8.44 0.67
N GLU A 267 -8.42 9.02 0.22
CA GLU A 267 -9.19 9.99 1.01
C GLU A 267 -9.79 9.35 2.26
N LEU A 268 -10.28 8.10 2.15
CA LEU A 268 -10.82 7.35 3.29
C LEU A 268 -9.75 7.05 4.32
N ALA A 269 -8.60 6.52 3.90
CA ALA A 269 -7.47 6.26 4.80
C ALA A 269 -7.02 7.55 5.53
N TYR A 270 -6.90 8.64 4.78
CA TYR A 270 -6.50 9.92 5.34
C TYR A 270 -7.51 10.51 6.32
N ALA A 271 -8.80 10.21 6.20
CA ALA A 271 -9.83 10.68 7.12
C ALA A 271 -9.60 10.20 8.56
N TYR A 272 -8.95 9.04 8.74
CA TYR A 272 -8.61 8.48 10.06
C TYR A 272 -7.32 9.07 10.65
N HIS A 273 -6.52 9.84 9.90
CA HIS A 273 -5.28 10.40 10.42
C HIS A 273 -5.54 11.51 11.46
N THR A 274 -4.92 11.36 12.60
CA THR A 274 -4.84 12.42 13.62
C THR A 274 -3.69 13.39 13.33
N ASP A 275 -2.58 12.86 12.82
CA ASP A 275 -1.46 13.62 12.28
C ASP A 275 -1.67 13.84 10.78
N LEU A 276 -1.95 15.09 10.40
CA LEU A 276 -2.20 15.47 9.00
C LEU A 276 -0.94 15.43 8.12
N SER A 277 0.25 15.27 8.70
CA SER A 277 1.49 15.06 7.95
C SER A 277 1.68 13.60 7.50
N ARG A 278 0.94 12.67 8.13
CA ARG A 278 0.96 11.25 7.77
C ARG A 278 0.44 11.04 6.35
N ARG A 279 1.09 10.15 5.61
CA ARG A 279 0.81 9.91 4.19
C ARG A 279 0.18 8.54 3.97
N VAL A 280 -0.31 8.33 2.75
CA VAL A 280 -0.90 7.07 2.30
C VAL A 280 -0.02 6.47 1.21
N TRP A 281 0.28 5.18 1.30
CA TRP A 281 0.97 4.41 0.29
C TRP A 281 -0.03 3.55 -0.48
N VAL A 282 -0.21 3.83 -1.77
CA VAL A 282 -0.92 2.91 -2.66
C VAL A 282 0.06 1.81 -3.01
N GLU A 283 0.09 0.78 -2.18
CA GLU A 283 1.08 -0.29 -2.21
C GLU A 283 0.77 -1.30 -3.30
N GLU A 284 -0.52 -1.40 -3.67
CA GLU A 284 -0.95 -2.16 -4.82
C GLU A 284 -2.08 -1.46 -5.58
N THR A 285 -1.96 -1.46 -6.89
CA THR A 285 -3.04 -1.17 -7.84
C THR A 285 -2.68 -1.77 -9.19
N GLY A 286 -3.65 -2.25 -9.94
CA GLY A 286 -3.40 -2.88 -11.22
C GLY A 286 -4.67 -3.16 -11.99
N VAL A 287 -4.54 -3.42 -13.30
CA VAL A 287 -5.64 -3.83 -14.17
C VAL A 287 -5.15 -4.85 -15.21
N GLY A 288 -5.93 -5.91 -15.38
CA GLY A 288 -5.68 -6.98 -16.35
C GLY A 288 -6.53 -6.88 -17.61
N THR A 289 -6.27 -7.74 -18.58
CA THR A 289 -7.06 -7.82 -19.82
C THR A 289 -8.44 -8.44 -19.62
N LYS A 290 -8.69 -9.06 -18.46
CA LYS A 290 -10.02 -9.56 -18.07
C LYS A 290 -11.01 -8.44 -17.79
N GLU A 291 -10.54 -7.29 -17.30
CA GLU A 291 -11.38 -6.16 -16.88
C GLU A 291 -11.71 -5.22 -18.02
N MET A 292 -10.75 -4.97 -18.89
CA MET A 292 -10.86 -4.02 -19.98
C MET A 292 -9.98 -4.38 -21.17
N PRO A 293 -10.26 -3.85 -22.37
CA PRO A 293 -9.39 -4.02 -23.53
C PRO A 293 -7.97 -3.50 -23.26
N ASP A 294 -6.97 -4.20 -23.77
CA ASP A 294 -5.57 -3.86 -23.57
C ASP A 294 -5.24 -2.41 -24.00
N SER A 295 -5.88 -1.93 -25.06
CA SER A 295 -5.72 -0.55 -25.54
C SER A 295 -6.24 0.52 -24.59
N TYR A 296 -7.13 0.18 -23.65
CA TYR A 296 -7.68 1.13 -22.65
C TYR A 296 -6.87 1.14 -21.35
N ARG A 297 -6.13 0.12 -21.04
CA ARG A 297 -5.37 -0.01 -19.77
C ARG A 297 -4.40 1.16 -19.50
N PRO A 298 -3.65 1.69 -20.51
CA PRO A 298 -2.84 2.90 -20.32
C PRO A 298 -3.67 4.15 -20.00
N VAL A 299 -4.89 4.26 -20.56
CA VAL A 299 -5.83 5.37 -20.28
C VAL A 299 -6.34 5.28 -18.85
N PHE A 300 -6.78 4.09 -18.43
CA PHE A 300 -7.19 3.82 -17.05
C PHE A 300 -6.07 4.18 -16.06
N MET A 301 -4.86 3.69 -16.30
CA MET A 301 -3.69 3.97 -15.47
C MET A 301 -3.43 5.48 -15.35
N GLU A 302 -3.47 6.21 -16.46
CA GLU A 302 -3.26 7.65 -16.45
C GLU A 302 -4.28 8.37 -15.56
N HIS A 303 -5.57 8.06 -15.70
CA HIS A 303 -6.61 8.65 -14.87
C HIS A 303 -6.43 8.27 -13.39
N SER A 304 -6.27 6.99 -13.08
CA SER A 304 -6.11 6.51 -11.71
C SER A 304 -4.91 7.15 -11.01
N VAL A 305 -3.74 7.16 -11.66
CA VAL A 305 -2.52 7.78 -11.10
C VAL A 305 -2.68 9.28 -10.90
N ARG A 306 -3.26 10.01 -11.88
CA ARG A 306 -3.50 11.45 -11.75
C ARG A 306 -4.50 11.75 -10.63
N ASN A 307 -5.53 10.94 -10.47
CA ASN A 307 -6.51 11.06 -9.39
C ASN A 307 -5.88 10.82 -8.01
N ILE A 308 -5.06 9.78 -7.85
CA ILE A 308 -4.26 9.57 -6.63
C ILE A 308 -3.39 10.79 -6.32
N LEU A 309 -2.62 11.27 -7.29
CA LEU A 309 -1.73 12.43 -7.13
C LEU A 309 -2.49 13.71 -6.77
N SER A 310 -3.71 13.89 -7.31
CA SER A 310 -4.56 15.04 -7.05
C SER A 310 -5.01 15.16 -5.59
N THR A 311 -4.94 14.08 -4.82
CA THR A 311 -5.23 14.13 -3.37
C THR A 311 -4.19 14.90 -2.60
N GLY A 312 -2.94 14.93 -3.08
CA GLY A 312 -1.80 15.47 -2.36
C GLY A 312 -1.39 14.65 -1.12
N LYS A 313 -1.94 13.44 -0.93
CA LYS A 313 -1.77 12.64 0.29
C LYS A 313 -0.94 11.38 0.10
N ALA A 314 -0.77 10.95 -1.16
CA ALA A 314 0.03 9.77 -1.46
C ALA A 314 1.54 10.03 -1.25
N CYS A 315 2.27 9.05 -0.68
CA CYS A 315 3.73 9.03 -0.61
C CYS A 315 4.35 8.00 -1.56
N GLY A 316 3.59 7.04 -2.04
CA GLY A 316 4.01 6.04 -3.00
C GLY A 316 2.86 5.49 -3.82
N ILE A 317 3.17 5.06 -5.03
CA ILE A 317 2.29 4.32 -5.93
C ILE A 317 3.10 3.15 -6.46
N THR A 318 2.69 1.92 -6.11
CA THR A 318 3.37 0.68 -6.49
C THR A 318 2.41 -0.14 -7.35
N TRP A 319 2.72 -0.27 -8.63
CA TRP A 319 1.87 -0.99 -9.57
C TRP A 319 1.99 -2.51 -9.40
N TRP A 320 0.90 -3.25 -9.55
CA TRP A 320 0.89 -4.70 -9.60
C TRP A 320 0.80 -5.18 -11.06
N GLY A 321 1.81 -5.83 -11.68
CA GLY A 321 3.13 -6.17 -11.17
C GLY A 321 4.20 -5.78 -12.20
N SER A 322 5.46 -6.15 -11.97
CA SER A 322 6.55 -5.82 -12.89
C SER A 322 6.44 -6.55 -14.23
N HIS A 323 6.17 -7.84 -14.21
CA HIS A 323 6.08 -8.68 -15.40
C HIS A 323 4.78 -9.47 -15.46
N ASP A 324 4.39 -9.86 -16.65
CA ASP A 324 3.34 -10.85 -16.86
C ASP A 324 3.78 -12.21 -16.27
N ILE A 325 2.80 -13.01 -15.84
CA ILE A 325 3.07 -14.37 -15.34
C ILE A 325 3.11 -15.34 -16.52
N ASP A 326 4.11 -16.24 -16.52
CA ASP A 326 4.21 -17.30 -17.54
C ASP A 326 2.98 -18.22 -17.46
N PRO A 327 2.19 -18.36 -18.54
CA PRO A 327 1.02 -19.24 -18.59
C PRO A 327 1.33 -20.74 -18.37
N ALA A 328 2.61 -21.13 -18.40
CA ALA A 328 3.03 -22.47 -18.00
C ALA A 328 2.85 -22.72 -16.49
N ILE A 329 2.91 -21.68 -15.68
CA ILE A 329 2.59 -21.72 -14.24
C ILE A 329 1.07 -21.66 -14.12
N LYS A 330 0.45 -22.77 -13.69
CA LYS A 330 -1.01 -22.90 -13.61
C LYS A 330 -1.53 -22.46 -12.25
N SER A 331 -2.85 -22.41 -12.14
CA SER A 331 -3.63 -22.17 -10.91
C SER A 331 -3.87 -20.71 -10.53
N PHE A 332 -3.46 -19.75 -11.35
CA PHE A 332 -3.85 -18.35 -11.18
C PHE A 332 -5.21 -18.05 -11.82
N ASP A 333 -5.92 -17.07 -11.26
CA ASP A 333 -7.04 -16.46 -11.99
C ASP A 333 -6.51 -15.87 -13.31
N PRO A 334 -7.25 -15.97 -14.43
CA PRO A 334 -6.86 -15.36 -15.70
C PRO A 334 -6.49 -13.87 -15.61
N TYR A 335 -7.00 -13.17 -14.62
CA TYR A 335 -6.65 -11.79 -14.29
C TYR A 335 -5.14 -11.59 -14.07
N GLU A 336 -4.49 -12.49 -13.33
CA GLU A 336 -3.09 -12.37 -12.88
C GLU A 336 -2.08 -12.40 -14.04
N TYR A 337 -2.37 -13.10 -15.13
CA TYR A 337 -1.40 -13.35 -16.19
C TYR A 337 -1.00 -12.12 -17.01
N SER A 338 -1.75 -11.00 -16.93
CA SER A 338 -1.56 -9.85 -17.82
C SER A 338 -1.29 -8.52 -17.13
N LEU A 339 -1.07 -8.53 -15.82
CA LEU A 339 -0.93 -7.32 -14.99
C LEU A 339 0.41 -6.59 -15.15
N GLY A 340 1.42 -7.25 -15.73
CA GLY A 340 2.77 -6.74 -15.84
C GLY A 340 2.89 -5.42 -16.62
N LEU A 341 3.83 -4.57 -16.18
CA LEU A 341 4.32 -3.42 -16.96
C LEU A 341 5.24 -3.88 -18.11
N LEU A 342 5.89 -5.00 -17.90
CA LEU A 342 6.78 -5.67 -18.85
C LEU A 342 6.18 -7.01 -19.25
N ASP A 343 6.48 -7.47 -20.46
CA ASP A 343 6.10 -8.79 -20.95
C ASP A 343 7.12 -9.89 -20.53
N LEU A 344 6.83 -11.13 -20.91
CA LEU A 344 7.71 -12.27 -20.60
C LEU A 344 9.08 -12.22 -21.31
N GLN A 345 9.29 -11.33 -22.25
CA GLN A 345 10.57 -11.06 -22.90
C GLN A 345 11.27 -9.83 -22.33
N ASN A 346 10.80 -9.34 -21.16
CA ASN A 346 11.33 -8.16 -20.48
C ASN A 346 11.20 -6.86 -21.33
N ARG A 347 10.20 -6.78 -22.20
CA ARG A 347 9.93 -5.60 -23.03
C ARG A 347 8.81 -4.76 -22.42
N PRO A 348 8.97 -3.43 -22.39
CA PRO A 348 7.89 -2.56 -21.89
C PRO A 348 6.61 -2.70 -22.73
N LYS A 349 5.49 -2.93 -22.05
CA LYS A 349 4.16 -2.89 -22.63
C LYS A 349 3.69 -1.43 -22.74
N PRO A 350 2.66 -1.10 -23.56
CA PRO A 350 2.08 0.25 -23.58
C PRO A 350 1.72 0.76 -22.17
N LEU A 351 1.26 -0.14 -21.30
CA LEU A 351 0.98 0.13 -19.89
C LEU A 351 2.24 0.56 -19.13
N GLY A 352 3.35 -0.15 -19.30
CA GLY A 352 4.64 0.16 -18.67
C GLY A 352 5.22 1.48 -19.15
N LEU A 353 5.15 1.75 -20.47
CA LEU A 353 5.57 3.05 -21.03
C LEU A 353 4.75 4.21 -20.49
N LYS A 354 3.43 4.02 -20.28
CA LYS A 354 2.56 5.03 -19.69
C LYS A 354 2.94 5.29 -18.24
N PHE A 355 3.21 4.26 -17.43
CA PHE A 355 3.62 4.44 -16.04
C PHE A 355 4.96 5.16 -15.92
N ALA A 356 5.94 4.77 -16.75
CA ALA A 356 7.24 5.44 -16.85
C ALA A 356 7.09 6.93 -17.23
N GLN A 357 6.20 7.24 -18.20
CA GLN A 357 5.88 8.60 -18.58
C GLN A 357 5.34 9.43 -17.40
N LEU A 358 4.35 8.88 -16.67
CA LEU A 358 3.72 9.55 -15.52
C LEU A 358 4.74 9.80 -14.39
N ALA A 359 5.58 8.80 -14.08
CA ALA A 359 6.66 8.95 -13.10
C ALA A 359 7.65 10.07 -13.50
N ALA A 360 8.07 10.09 -14.76
CA ALA A 360 8.99 11.11 -15.28
C ALA A 360 8.35 12.52 -15.29
N GLU A 361 7.07 12.62 -15.65
CA GLU A 361 6.32 13.90 -15.60
C GLU A 361 6.28 14.43 -14.17
N TYR A 362 5.90 13.60 -13.20
CA TYR A 362 5.81 13.97 -11.78
C TYR A 362 7.19 14.39 -11.21
N LYS A 363 8.25 13.66 -11.54
CA LYS A 363 9.62 13.99 -11.10
C LYS A 363 10.10 15.33 -11.66
N ARG A 364 9.70 15.67 -12.88
CA ARG A 364 10.06 16.95 -13.54
C ARG A 364 9.23 18.13 -13.02
N SER A 365 7.93 17.94 -12.82
CA SER A 365 7.01 18.98 -12.41
C SER A 365 5.83 18.39 -11.64
N ARG A 366 5.79 18.64 -10.33
CA ARG A 366 4.67 18.19 -9.50
C ARG A 366 3.39 18.91 -9.93
N PRO A 367 2.27 18.18 -10.13
CA PRO A 367 1.00 18.81 -10.45
C PRO A 367 0.51 19.69 -9.29
N ALA A 368 -0.22 20.74 -9.62
CA ALA A 368 -0.95 21.50 -8.60
C ALA A 368 -2.02 20.60 -7.95
N ILE A 369 -2.09 20.64 -6.62
CA ILE A 369 -3.11 19.89 -5.87
C ILE A 369 -4.37 20.73 -5.83
N PRO A 370 -5.51 20.25 -6.38
CA PRO A 370 -6.77 20.97 -6.33
C PRO A 370 -7.30 21.08 -4.90
N ALA A 371 -7.91 22.20 -4.57
CA ALA A 371 -8.54 22.36 -3.26
C ALA A 371 -9.77 21.46 -3.15
N ARG A 372 -9.83 20.64 -2.08
CA ARG A 372 -10.98 19.78 -1.74
C ARG A 372 -11.79 20.45 -0.65
N THR A 373 -12.60 21.44 -1.05
CA THR A 373 -13.37 22.27 -0.11
C THR A 373 -14.66 21.63 0.37
N THR A 374 -15.11 20.56 -0.28
CA THR A 374 -16.31 19.79 0.07
C THR A 374 -15.91 18.42 0.57
N ALA A 375 -16.44 17.99 1.72
CA ALA A 375 -16.19 16.67 2.28
C ALA A 375 -17.46 15.87 2.48
N LEU A 376 -17.41 14.59 2.11
CA LEU A 376 -18.42 13.60 2.51
C LEU A 376 -18.19 13.26 3.98
N VAL A 377 -19.22 13.38 4.81
CA VAL A 377 -19.18 12.98 6.21
C VAL A 377 -19.66 11.55 6.36
N ILE A 378 -18.81 10.67 6.85
CA ILE A 378 -19.10 9.25 7.06
C ILE A 378 -19.02 8.87 8.53
N PRO A 379 -19.74 7.84 9.00
CA PRO A 379 -19.55 7.26 10.33
C PRO A 379 -18.11 6.79 10.57
N ASP A 380 -17.67 6.82 11.82
CA ASP A 380 -16.31 6.39 12.22
C ASP A 380 -16.07 4.90 12.05
N ARG A 381 -17.13 4.10 11.99
CA ARG A 381 -17.06 2.64 11.79
C ARG A 381 -17.69 2.23 10.49
N GLY A 382 -17.20 1.14 9.92
CA GLY A 382 -17.84 0.48 8.81
C GLY A 382 -19.23 -0.04 9.18
N LEU A 383 -20.08 -0.16 8.16
CA LEU A 383 -21.47 -0.58 8.32
C LEU A 383 -21.66 -2.10 8.15
N SER A 384 -20.61 -2.81 7.72
CA SER A 384 -20.62 -4.26 7.53
C SER A 384 -19.51 -4.93 8.33
N THR A 385 -19.84 -6.04 8.98
CA THR A 385 -18.88 -6.93 9.66
C THR A 385 -18.61 -8.22 8.87
N LYS A 386 -19.09 -8.29 7.63
CA LYS A 386 -18.83 -9.42 6.71
C LYS A 386 -17.53 -9.18 5.96
N ALA A 387 -16.74 -10.22 5.75
CA ALA A 387 -15.52 -10.13 4.96
C ALA A 387 -15.81 -9.79 3.48
N TRP A 388 -16.94 -10.24 2.96
CA TRP A 388 -17.33 -10.04 1.56
C TRP A 388 -18.86 -10.00 1.41
N PRO A 389 -19.46 -9.30 0.45
CA PRO A 389 -18.83 -8.37 -0.51
C PRO A 389 -18.47 -7.02 0.12
N PRO A 390 -17.66 -6.18 -0.58
CA PRO A 390 -17.37 -4.81 -0.15
C PRO A 390 -18.63 -3.98 0.06
N ASP A 391 -18.66 -3.20 1.14
CA ASP A 391 -19.81 -2.34 1.48
C ASP A 391 -19.68 -0.96 0.80
N TRP A 392 -20.45 -0.75 -0.25
CA TRP A 392 -20.42 0.45 -1.07
C TRP A 392 -21.21 1.63 -0.50
N ARG A 393 -21.81 1.50 0.68
CA ARG A 393 -22.66 2.57 1.24
C ARG A 393 -21.91 3.89 1.45
N PHE A 394 -20.59 3.86 1.70
CA PHE A 394 -19.78 5.09 1.76
C PHE A 394 -19.19 5.48 0.41
N ALA A 395 -18.80 4.53 -0.41
CA ALA A 395 -18.20 4.79 -1.71
C ALA A 395 -19.21 5.36 -2.71
N THR A 396 -20.46 4.89 -2.73
CA THR A 396 -21.49 5.36 -3.64
C THR A 396 -21.77 6.87 -3.54
N PRO A 397 -22.00 7.46 -2.36
CA PRO A 397 -22.15 8.92 -2.23
C PRO A 397 -20.90 9.70 -2.66
N TYR A 398 -19.70 9.17 -2.40
CA TYR A 398 -18.47 9.78 -2.88
C TYR A 398 -18.42 9.84 -4.40
N MET A 399 -18.74 8.73 -5.08
CA MET A 399 -18.76 8.65 -6.55
C MET A 399 -19.86 9.54 -7.15
N ASN A 400 -20.98 9.74 -6.45
CA ASN A 400 -22.02 10.69 -6.86
C ASN A 400 -21.51 12.14 -6.85
N LEU A 401 -20.68 12.53 -5.87
CA LEU A 401 -20.05 13.84 -5.86
C LEU A 401 -19.04 13.99 -7.00
N ILE A 402 -18.25 12.97 -7.29
CA ILE A 402 -17.35 12.94 -8.46
C ILE A 402 -18.14 13.18 -9.76
N ASN A 403 -19.27 12.48 -9.95
CA ASN A 403 -20.14 12.63 -11.13
C ASN A 403 -20.74 14.03 -11.27
N GLN A 404 -20.83 14.80 -10.18
CA GLN A 404 -21.24 16.19 -10.15
C GLN A 404 -20.08 17.18 -10.40
N GLY A 405 -18.89 16.69 -10.70
CA GLY A 405 -17.69 17.51 -10.92
C GLY A 405 -17.04 18.05 -9.63
N VAL A 406 -17.40 17.49 -8.47
CA VAL A 406 -16.78 17.82 -7.19
C VAL A 406 -15.58 16.93 -6.99
N SER A 407 -14.47 17.47 -6.44
CA SER A 407 -13.34 16.69 -5.90
C SER A 407 -13.52 16.58 -4.39
N PRO A 408 -14.21 15.54 -3.87
CA PRO A 408 -14.56 15.50 -2.46
C PRO A 408 -13.39 15.03 -1.60
N ALA A 409 -13.33 15.54 -0.35
CA ALA A 409 -12.61 14.92 0.74
C ALA A 409 -13.54 13.98 1.52
N ILE A 410 -12.98 13.22 2.46
CA ILE A 410 -13.76 12.44 3.45
C ILE A 410 -13.46 12.97 4.85
N VAL A 411 -14.50 13.09 5.69
CA VAL A 411 -14.43 13.48 7.09
C VAL A 411 -15.21 12.48 7.92
N LEU A 412 -14.66 12.05 9.05
CA LEU A 412 -15.37 11.21 10.01
C LEU A 412 -16.40 12.04 10.78
N GLU A 413 -17.53 11.43 11.12
CA GLU A 413 -18.61 12.09 11.86
C GLU A 413 -18.10 12.69 13.18
N SER A 414 -17.24 11.98 13.92
CA SER A 414 -16.61 12.46 15.16
C SER A 414 -15.81 13.74 14.99
N ARG A 415 -15.32 14.05 13.79
CA ARG A 415 -14.50 15.22 13.47
C ARG A 415 -15.23 16.29 12.65
N SER A 416 -16.49 16.06 12.31
CA SER A 416 -17.28 16.96 11.45
C SER A 416 -17.58 18.32 12.10
N LYS A 417 -17.44 18.42 13.42
CA LYS A 417 -17.62 19.66 14.21
C LYS A 417 -16.31 20.28 14.68
N ASP A 418 -15.17 19.68 14.39
CA ASP A 418 -13.84 20.18 14.73
C ASP A 418 -13.43 21.28 13.76
N ALA A 419 -13.66 22.52 14.11
CA ALA A 419 -13.42 23.69 13.24
C ALA A 419 -11.94 23.85 12.88
N GLU A 420 -11.01 23.52 13.80
CA GLU A 420 -9.56 23.61 13.54
C GLU A 420 -9.11 22.56 12.55
N TYR A 421 -9.57 21.34 12.70
CA TYR A 421 -9.31 20.24 11.77
C TYR A 421 -9.86 20.53 10.36
N LEU A 422 -11.12 20.98 10.28
CA LEU A 422 -11.73 21.33 8.98
C LEU A 422 -10.97 22.46 8.30
N LYS A 423 -10.59 23.49 9.05
CA LYS A 423 -9.78 24.61 8.55
C LYS A 423 -8.40 24.14 8.08
N ALA A 424 -7.73 23.29 8.85
CA ALA A 424 -6.41 22.75 8.50
C ALA A 424 -6.47 21.92 7.20
N ARG A 425 -7.61 21.27 6.92
CA ARG A 425 -7.85 20.54 5.69
C ARG A 425 -8.45 21.35 4.55
N GLY A 426 -8.72 22.66 4.76
CA GLY A 426 -9.34 23.53 3.76
C GLY A 426 -10.80 23.19 3.45
N ILE A 427 -11.51 22.49 4.36
CA ILE A 427 -12.89 22.03 4.15
C ILE A 427 -13.85 23.15 4.57
N ALA A 428 -14.72 23.57 3.63
CA ALA A 428 -15.73 24.60 3.83
C ALA A 428 -17.17 24.02 3.85
N ASN A 429 -17.40 22.93 3.13
CA ASN A 429 -18.73 22.33 2.97
C ASN A 429 -18.72 20.88 3.43
N LEU A 430 -19.76 20.49 4.17
CA LEU A 430 -19.96 19.12 4.63
C LEU A 430 -21.24 18.56 4.00
N VAL A 431 -21.12 17.39 3.39
CA VAL A 431 -22.22 16.62 2.81
C VAL A 431 -22.43 15.38 3.66
N PRO A 432 -23.54 15.23 4.39
CA PRO A 432 -23.79 14.01 5.15
C PRO A 432 -23.91 12.79 4.23
N CYS A 433 -23.36 11.65 4.67
CA CYS A 433 -23.63 10.37 4.03
C CYS A 433 -25.09 9.98 4.30
N ALA A 434 -25.87 9.76 3.26
CA ALA A 434 -27.20 9.16 3.36
C ALA A 434 -27.07 7.61 3.36
N CYS A 435 -26.37 7.07 4.37
CA CYS A 435 -26.00 5.66 4.44
C CYS A 435 -26.95 4.85 5.30
#